data_8c97d00dbc0bdcfde7d4908dc5c9f44d
#
_entry.id   8c97d00dbc0bdcfde7d4908dc5c9f44d
#
_cell.length_a   1.000
_cell.length_b   1.000
_cell.length_c   1.000
_cell.angle_alpha   90.00
_cell.angle_beta   90.00
_cell.angle_gamma   90.00
#
_symmetry.space_group_name_H-M   'P 1'
#
loop_
_entity.id
_entity.type
_entity.pdbx_description
1 polymer ?
#
loop_
_entity_poly.entity_id
_entity_poly.type
_entity_poly.pdbx_seq_one_letter_code
_entity_poly.pdbx_strand_id
1 'polypeptide(L)'
;MRKQSEHLFKIGEIAKILGVTRKTILVYEEMGLLTPAVKDEASGYRYYTADNMTQIRAIRSLQTLGLSLAEIREYYYDTENLDRYLDRLMDLRATLDRNIHLLQLRAAKPGDLSVHRVRLPRQVCFCRRYQCTD
;
A
#
# COMPACT_ATOMS: atom_id res chain seq x y z
N MET A 1 -34.17 8.51 -13.02
CA MET A 1 -32.87 8.15 -12.36
C MET A 1 -33.15 7.73 -10.95
N ARG A 2 -32.88 6.47 -10.64
CA ARG A 2 -32.96 6.04 -9.26
C ARG A 2 -31.75 6.60 -8.53
N LYS A 3 -31.98 7.48 -7.57
CA LYS A 3 -30.98 7.75 -6.55
C LYS A 3 -30.81 6.47 -5.77
N GLN A 4 -29.72 5.76 -6.05
CA GLN A 4 -29.32 4.69 -5.16
C GLN A 4 -28.99 5.42 -3.86
N SER A 5 -29.68 5.06 -2.80
CA SER A 5 -29.31 5.55 -1.47
C SER A 5 -27.92 4.98 -1.19
N GLU A 6 -26.92 5.84 -1.22
CA GLU A 6 -25.58 5.39 -0.90
C GLU A 6 -25.56 4.92 0.53
N HIS A 7 -25.12 3.71 0.71
CA HIS A 7 -24.98 3.16 2.05
C HIS A 7 -23.83 3.85 2.77
N LEU A 8 -24.12 4.43 3.92
CA LEU A 8 -23.14 5.11 4.73
C LEU A 8 -22.63 4.19 5.85
N PHE A 9 -21.32 4.13 5.97
CA PHE A 9 -20.64 3.32 6.98
C PHE A 9 -20.01 4.21 8.03
N LYS A 10 -20.06 3.77 9.27
CA LYS A 10 -19.34 4.45 10.35
C LYS A 10 -17.86 4.08 10.28
N ILE A 11 -17.01 4.92 10.87
CA ILE A 11 -15.57 4.69 10.88
C ILE A 11 -15.16 3.31 11.41
N GLY A 12 -15.83 2.83 12.44
CA GLY A 12 -15.57 1.50 13.00
C GLY A 12 -15.94 0.36 12.04
N GLU A 13 -16.97 0.55 11.23
CA GLU A 13 -17.42 -0.44 10.27
C GLU A 13 -16.42 -0.55 9.12
N ILE A 14 -16.00 0.58 8.53
CA ILE A 14 -15.04 0.52 7.44
C ILE A 14 -13.66 0.08 7.92
N ALA A 15 -13.28 0.46 9.14
CA ALA A 15 -12.02 0.01 9.73
C ALA A 15 -11.98 -1.52 9.81
N LYS A 16 -13.09 -2.11 10.25
CA LYS A 16 -13.22 -3.57 10.36
C LYS A 16 -13.23 -4.24 8.98
N ILE A 17 -14.00 -3.70 8.04
CA ILE A 17 -14.10 -4.26 6.69
C ILE A 17 -12.75 -4.25 5.98
N LEU A 18 -11.99 -3.16 6.13
CA LEU A 18 -10.74 -2.97 5.44
C LEU A 18 -9.51 -3.51 6.20
N GLY A 19 -9.70 -3.96 7.43
CA GLY A 19 -8.60 -4.45 8.25
C GLY A 19 -7.60 -3.36 8.64
N VAL A 20 -8.09 -2.15 8.89
CA VAL A 20 -7.26 -1.02 9.32
C VAL A 20 -7.76 -0.51 10.66
N THR A 21 -6.96 0.31 11.33
CA THR A 21 -7.39 0.96 12.57
C THR A 21 -8.18 2.24 12.27
N ARG A 22 -9.02 2.65 13.20
CA ARG A 22 -9.69 3.95 13.11
C ARG A 22 -8.67 5.08 13.01
N LYS A 23 -7.58 4.96 13.74
CA LYS A 23 -6.49 5.94 13.72
C LYS A 23 -5.90 6.08 12.32
N THR A 24 -5.71 4.99 11.60
CA THR A 24 -5.21 5.02 10.23
C THR A 24 -6.12 5.86 9.33
N ILE A 25 -7.44 5.67 9.45
CA ILE A 25 -8.41 6.41 8.66
C ILE A 25 -8.35 7.90 8.99
N LEU A 26 -8.24 8.24 10.29
CA LEU A 26 -8.14 9.62 10.73
C LEU A 26 -6.84 10.28 10.22
N VAL A 27 -5.74 9.56 10.20
CA VAL A 27 -4.48 10.06 9.64
C VAL A 27 -4.63 10.37 8.15
N TYR A 28 -5.34 9.52 7.40
CA TYR A 28 -5.61 9.80 5.99
C TYR A 28 -6.44 11.06 5.80
N GLU A 29 -7.40 11.32 6.69
CA GLU A 29 -8.15 12.57 6.67
C GLU A 29 -7.25 13.77 6.99
N GLU A 30 -6.41 13.66 8.03
CA GLU A 30 -5.50 14.73 8.42
C GLU A 30 -4.51 15.08 7.32
N MET A 31 -4.06 14.08 6.58
CA MET A 31 -3.15 14.27 5.45
C MET A 31 -3.85 14.78 4.19
N GLY A 32 -5.16 14.95 4.24
CA GLY A 32 -5.93 15.40 3.08
C GLY A 32 -6.08 14.35 1.98
N LEU A 33 -5.87 13.06 2.31
CA LEU A 33 -5.99 11.97 1.35
C LEU A 33 -7.39 11.39 1.29
N LEU A 34 -8.18 11.62 2.31
CA LEU A 34 -9.51 11.07 2.44
C LEU A 34 -10.45 12.14 2.99
N THR A 35 -11.62 12.26 2.41
CA THR A 35 -12.68 13.13 2.92
C THR A 35 -13.91 12.28 3.19
N PRO A 36 -14.41 12.25 4.42
CA PRO A 36 -15.63 11.49 4.71
C PRO A 36 -16.80 12.05 3.91
N ALA A 37 -17.72 11.20 3.50
CA ALA A 37 -18.87 11.62 2.73
C ALA A 37 -19.77 12.55 3.53
N VAL A 38 -19.88 12.30 4.82
CA VAL A 38 -20.65 13.13 5.75
C VAL A 38 -19.88 13.25 7.06
N LYS A 39 -19.80 14.47 7.58
CA LYS A 39 -19.30 14.71 8.92
C LYS A 39 -20.39 15.47 9.65
N ASP A 40 -20.95 14.85 10.67
CA ASP A 40 -21.95 15.49 11.51
C ASP A 40 -21.24 16.43 12.48
N GLU A 41 -21.40 17.71 12.27
CA GLU A 41 -20.74 18.73 13.09
C GLU A 41 -21.25 18.73 14.53
N ALA A 42 -22.49 18.35 14.76
CA ALA A 42 -23.08 18.34 16.10
C ALA A 42 -22.49 17.21 16.96
N SER A 43 -22.34 16.00 16.41
CA SER A 43 -21.83 14.85 17.13
C SER A 43 -20.37 14.53 16.84
N GLY A 44 -19.82 15.07 15.77
CA GLY A 44 -18.48 14.76 15.29
C GLY A 44 -18.37 13.40 14.59
N TYR A 45 -19.48 12.71 14.39
CA TYR A 45 -19.46 11.41 13.72
C TYR A 45 -19.18 11.57 12.24
N ARG A 46 -18.39 10.63 11.71
CA ARG A 46 -18.02 10.58 10.31
C ARG A 46 -18.67 9.38 9.66
N TYR A 47 -19.14 9.57 8.44
CA TYR A 47 -19.75 8.53 7.62
C TYR A 47 -19.06 8.46 6.27
N TYR A 48 -18.89 7.25 5.78
CA TYR A 48 -18.10 6.96 4.59
C TYR A 48 -18.90 6.13 3.60
N THR A 49 -18.58 6.27 2.34
CA THR A 49 -19.20 5.53 1.24
C THR A 49 -18.31 4.40 0.75
N ALA A 50 -18.82 3.59 -0.16
CA ALA A 50 -18.04 2.58 -0.87
C ALA A 50 -16.86 3.20 -1.65
N ASP A 51 -17.03 4.42 -2.17
CA ASP A 51 -15.96 5.15 -2.85
C ASP A 51 -14.82 5.49 -1.89
N ASN A 52 -15.16 5.88 -0.68
CA ASN A 52 -14.16 6.09 0.37
C ASN A 52 -13.38 4.81 0.67
N MET A 53 -14.05 3.65 0.68
CA MET A 53 -13.36 2.37 0.87
C MET A 53 -12.38 2.08 -0.26
N THR A 54 -12.79 2.32 -1.49
CA THR A 54 -11.92 2.16 -2.66
C THR A 54 -10.70 3.07 -2.57
N GLN A 55 -10.91 4.30 -2.14
CA GLN A 55 -9.85 5.28 -1.94
C GLN A 55 -8.84 4.81 -0.86
N ILE A 56 -9.34 4.31 0.26
CA ILE A 56 -8.48 3.78 1.33
C ILE A 56 -7.65 2.59 0.83
N ARG A 57 -8.26 1.70 0.05
CA ARG A 57 -7.54 0.56 -0.54
C ARG A 57 -6.42 1.03 -1.47
N ALA A 58 -6.70 2.03 -2.30
CA ALA A 58 -5.71 2.59 -3.21
C ALA A 58 -4.53 3.22 -2.44
N ILE A 59 -4.81 3.98 -1.38
CA ILE A 59 -3.77 4.57 -0.52
C ILE A 59 -2.89 3.46 0.09
N ARG A 60 -3.51 2.41 0.60
CA ARG A 60 -2.76 1.30 1.20
C ARG A 60 -1.90 0.57 0.18
N SER A 61 -2.42 0.37 -1.03
CA SER A 61 -1.65 -0.24 -2.10
C SER A 61 -0.39 0.56 -2.42
N LEU A 62 -0.51 1.87 -2.50
CA LEU A 62 0.63 2.75 -2.73
C LEU A 62 1.62 2.72 -1.56
N GLN A 63 1.14 2.64 -0.33
CA GLN A 63 2.02 2.47 0.83
C GLN A 63 2.81 1.16 0.77
N THR A 64 2.20 0.07 0.31
CA THR A 64 2.91 -1.21 0.15
C THR A 64 4.01 -1.13 -0.91
N LEU A 65 3.92 -0.19 -1.84
CA LEU A 65 4.96 0.07 -2.81
C LEU A 65 6.09 0.95 -2.26
N GLY A 66 6.01 1.33 -1.00
CA GLY A 66 7.04 2.12 -0.34
C GLY A 66 6.85 3.64 -0.41
N LEU A 67 5.68 4.10 -0.87
CA LEU A 67 5.40 5.53 -0.90
C LEU A 67 4.95 6.01 0.48
N SER A 68 5.44 7.16 0.88
CA SER A 68 4.96 7.85 2.09
C SER A 68 3.59 8.48 1.84
N LEU A 69 2.86 8.80 2.89
CA LEU A 69 1.57 9.48 2.74
C LEU A 69 1.70 10.85 2.06
N ALA A 70 2.81 11.56 2.30
CA ALA A 70 3.08 12.83 1.62
C ALA A 70 3.25 12.62 0.11
N GLU A 71 4.00 11.61 -0.31
CA GLU A 71 4.19 11.26 -1.71
C GLU A 71 2.87 10.82 -2.36
N ILE A 72 2.06 10.05 -1.65
CA ILE A 72 0.74 9.63 -2.12
C ILE A 72 -0.17 10.83 -2.31
N ARG A 73 -0.11 11.79 -1.39
CA ARG A 73 -0.88 13.02 -1.51
C ARG A 73 -0.50 13.80 -2.76
N GLU A 74 0.80 13.96 -3.02
CA GLU A 74 1.27 14.60 -4.24
C GLU A 74 0.79 13.85 -5.48
N TYR A 75 0.84 12.52 -5.46
CA TYR A 75 0.36 11.67 -6.55
C TYR A 75 -1.11 11.96 -6.91
N TYR A 76 -1.97 12.17 -5.90
CA TYR A 76 -3.39 12.43 -6.14
C TYR A 76 -3.70 13.86 -6.56
N TYR A 77 -2.91 14.81 -6.11
CA TYR A 77 -3.20 16.22 -6.38
C TYR A 77 -2.35 16.82 -7.49
N ASP A 78 -1.29 16.16 -7.89
CA ASP A 78 -0.40 16.64 -8.91
C ASP A 78 -0.20 15.58 -9.98
N THR A 79 -1.14 15.55 -10.91
CA THR A 79 -1.11 14.58 -12.02
C THR A 79 0.00 14.85 -13.02
N GLU A 80 0.59 16.05 -13.01
CA GLU A 80 1.70 16.37 -13.88
C GLU A 80 3.01 15.72 -13.42
N ASN A 81 3.04 15.23 -12.19
CA ASN A 81 4.20 14.56 -11.64
C ASN A 81 4.14 13.03 -11.71
N LEU A 82 3.25 12.48 -12.53
CA LEU A 82 3.15 11.03 -12.68
C LEU A 82 4.47 10.41 -13.12
N ASP A 83 5.18 11.07 -14.02
CA ASP A 83 6.48 10.60 -14.49
C ASP A 83 7.51 10.53 -13.36
N ARG A 84 7.48 11.51 -12.47
CA ARG A 84 8.36 11.55 -11.30
C ARG A 84 8.11 10.38 -10.36
N TYR A 85 6.85 9.98 -10.16
CA TYR A 85 6.52 8.82 -9.35
C TYR A 85 6.93 7.53 -10.02
N LEU A 86 6.77 7.46 -11.33
CA LEU A 86 7.20 6.32 -12.12
C LEU A 86 8.73 6.16 -12.00
N ASP A 87 9.48 7.25 -12.13
CA ASP A 87 10.93 7.24 -11.96
C ASP A 87 11.31 6.73 -10.56
N ARG A 88 10.61 7.20 -9.53
CA ARG A 88 10.86 6.73 -8.18
C ARG A 88 10.63 5.23 -8.01
N LEU A 89 9.55 4.71 -8.58
CA LEU A 89 9.27 3.27 -8.54
C LEU A 89 10.33 2.47 -9.29
N MET A 90 10.81 3.00 -10.40
CA MET A 90 11.88 2.38 -11.17
C MET A 90 13.20 2.37 -10.38
N ASP A 91 13.50 3.44 -9.65
CA ASP A 91 14.67 3.50 -8.78
C ASP A 91 14.57 2.50 -7.63
N LEU A 92 13.40 2.37 -7.01
CA LEU A 92 13.14 1.37 -5.96
C LEU A 92 13.34 -0.04 -6.50
N ARG A 93 12.84 -0.31 -7.70
CA ARG A 93 13.00 -1.61 -8.34
C ARG A 93 14.47 -1.90 -8.59
N ALA A 94 15.23 -0.93 -9.11
CA ALA A 94 16.66 -1.09 -9.35
C ALA A 94 17.43 -1.36 -8.05
N THR A 95 17.06 -0.70 -6.96
CA THR A 95 17.66 -0.91 -5.64
C THR A 95 17.38 -2.33 -5.13
N LEU A 96 16.14 -2.78 -5.26
CA LEU A 96 15.77 -4.14 -4.88
C LEU A 96 16.52 -5.18 -5.71
N ASP A 97 16.63 -4.99 -7.00
CA ASP A 97 17.36 -5.89 -7.90
C ASP A 97 18.84 -5.98 -7.51
N ARG A 98 19.46 -4.86 -7.18
CA ARG A 98 20.85 -4.85 -6.70
C ARG A 98 21.01 -5.61 -5.39
N ASN A 99 20.11 -5.39 -4.44
CA ASN A 99 20.15 -6.06 -3.15
C ASN A 99 19.96 -7.57 -3.28
N ILE A 100 19.05 -7.99 -4.14
CA ILE A 100 18.84 -9.40 -4.45
C ILE A 100 20.11 -10.00 -5.05
N HIS A 101 20.71 -9.33 -6.00
CA HIS A 101 21.94 -9.79 -6.64
C HIS A 101 23.10 -9.93 -5.64
N LEU A 102 23.26 -8.93 -4.76
CA LEU A 102 24.30 -8.98 -3.73
C LEU A 102 24.10 -10.16 -2.76
N LEU A 103 22.86 -10.44 -2.38
CA LEU A 103 22.55 -11.57 -1.52
C LEU A 103 22.78 -12.90 -2.25
N GLN A 104 22.46 -12.98 -3.52
CA GLN A 104 22.71 -14.16 -4.32
C GLN A 104 24.23 -14.44 -4.44
N LEU A 105 25.04 -13.41 -4.61
CA LEU A 105 26.49 -13.55 -4.65
C LEU A 105 27.04 -14.04 -3.32
N ARG A 106 26.47 -13.60 -2.20
CA ARG A 106 26.88 -14.11 -0.90
C ARG A 106 26.50 -15.57 -0.73
N ALA A 107 25.32 -15.94 -1.18
CA ALA A 107 24.85 -17.31 -1.10
C ALA A 107 25.65 -18.24 -1.99
N ALA A 108 26.25 -17.75 -3.06
CA ALA A 108 27.01 -18.54 -4.01
C ALA A 108 28.50 -18.65 -3.69
N LYS A 109 28.92 -18.37 -2.47
CA LYS A 109 30.33 -18.49 -2.11
C LYS A 109 30.84 -19.89 -2.33
N PRO A 110 32.06 -20.03 -2.85
CA PRO A 110 32.69 -21.33 -2.96
C PRO A 110 32.79 -22.00 -1.60
N GLY A 111 32.51 -23.23 -1.51
CA GLY A 111 32.51 -23.96 -0.24
C GLY A 111 31.19 -24.00 0.49
N ASP A 112 30.31 -23.06 0.20
CA ASP A 112 28.99 -23.05 0.79
C ASP A 112 27.93 -23.56 -0.14
N LEU A 113 28.32 -23.92 -1.35
CA LEU A 113 27.37 -24.27 -2.34
C LEU A 113 26.47 -25.40 -1.96
N SER A 114 27.00 -26.37 -1.28
CA SER A 114 26.20 -27.52 -0.90
C SER A 114 25.17 -27.17 0.13
N VAL A 115 25.42 -26.09 0.82
CA VAL A 115 24.55 -25.77 1.87
C VAL A 115 23.34 -25.13 1.42
N HIS A 116 23.51 -24.64 0.29
CA HIS A 116 22.54 -23.88 -0.12
C HIS A 116 21.45 -24.36 -0.66
N ARG A 117 21.40 -25.34 -0.80
CA ARG A 117 20.37 -25.79 -1.29
C ARG A 117 19.34 -25.62 -0.56
N VAL A 118 19.27 -25.02 0.22
CA VAL A 118 18.40 -24.78 0.94
C VAL A 118 17.35 -24.27 0.41
N ARG A 119 16.55 -24.61 0.39
CA ARG A 119 15.56 -24.21 -0.05
C ARG A 119 15.02 -23.29 0.57
N LEU A 120 14.95 -22.40 0.29
CA LEU A 120 14.34 -21.46 0.63
C LEU A 120 13.07 -21.66 0.59
N PRO A 121 12.48 -21.57 1.32
CA PRO A 121 11.24 -21.82 1.44
C PRO A 121 10.43 -21.03 0.80
N ARG A 122 9.75 -21.43 0.48
CA ARG A 122 9.02 -20.86 -0.14
C ARG A 122 8.19 -20.20 0.57
N GLN A 123 8.19 -19.91 1.44
CA GLN A 123 7.39 -19.21 2.03
C GLN A 123 7.79 -18.05 2.29
N VAL A 124 8.45 -17.87 2.08
CA VAL A 124 8.91 -16.75 2.30
C VAL A 124 8.59 -15.85 1.46
N CYS A 125 8.49 -15.99 0.88
CA CYS A 125 8.30 -15.16 0.21
C CYS A 125 7.81 -14.31 0.05
N PHE A 126 7.92 -14.34 0.00
CA PHE A 126 7.59 -13.62 -0.09
C PHE A 126 7.16 -13.42 -0.71
N CYS A 127 7.27 -13.71 -1.12
CA CYS A 127 7.15 -13.81 -1.72
C CYS A 127 7.22 -13.91 -2.41
N ARG A 128 7.53 -13.97 -2.94
CA ARG A 128 7.72 -14.12 -3.56
C ARG A 128 7.28 -14.33 -4.34
N ARG A 129 7.24 -14.38 -4.78
CA ARG A 129 7.10 -14.70 -5.38
C ARG A 129 7.24 -14.64 -6.10
N TYR A 130 7.51 -14.74 -6.49
CA TYR A 130 7.88 -14.78 -7.14
C TYR A 130 8.33 -15.34 -7.51
N GLN A 131 8.61 -15.65 -7.60
CA GLN A 131 9.02 -16.23 -7.85
C GLN A 131 9.60 -16.65 -7.70
N CYS A 132 9.70 -17.01 -7.37
CA CYS A 132 10.26 -17.73 -7.28
C CYS A 132 10.52 -18.36 -7.76
N THR A 133 10.53 -18.89 -8.15
CA THR A 133 10.69 -19.68 -8.60
C THR A 133 11.21 -20.27 -8.71
N ASP A 134 11.26 -20.79 -8.75
CA ASP A 134 11.59 -21.58 -8.73
C ASP A 134 12.14 -21.73 -8.72
#